data_1654393f9d80809b443fe855df113b43
#
_entry.id   1654393f9d80809b443fe855df113b43
#
_cell.length_a   1.000
_cell.length_b   1.000
_cell.length_c   1.000
_cell.angle_alpha   90.00
_cell.angle_beta   90.00
_cell.angle_gamma   90.00
#
_symmetry.space_group_name_H-M   'P 1'
#
loop_
_entity.id
_entity.type
_entity.pdbx_description
1 polymer ?
#
loop_
_entity_poly.entity_id
_entity_poly.type
_entity_poly.pdbx_seq_one_letter_code
_entity_poly.pdbx_strand_id
1 'polypeptide(L)'
;MSELLNSKGFNDWADGYGRSTARSDEDGSYPFAGYNDILNEIFRRIAERGEKDVLDIGFGTGVLTARLYAHDCRIFGQDFSERMIALAQEKMPEATLVCGDITQGLAGALTQHRYDAIIATYSLHHLTAAGKVTFIQSLLPLLREGGWLYIGDMAFAERRELAACRAQSGDRWDDAEIYFVYDELKAAFPDLRFDRLSLCAGILSLQKK
;
A
#
# COMPACT_ATOMS: atom_id res chain seq x y z
N MET A 1 3.64 -11.82 24.01
CA MET A 1 4.26 -10.71 23.25
C MET A 1 4.46 -11.27 21.85
N SER A 2 3.56 -10.94 20.92
CA SER A 2 3.76 -11.30 19.51
C SER A 2 5.01 -10.56 19.05
N GLU A 3 5.99 -11.30 18.55
CA GLU A 3 7.11 -10.70 17.82
C GLU A 3 6.52 -9.98 16.61
N LEU A 4 6.35 -8.67 16.73
CA LEU A 4 6.16 -7.81 15.57
C LEU A 4 7.29 -8.14 14.60
N LEU A 5 6.94 -8.48 13.36
CA LEU A 5 7.90 -8.71 12.29
C LEU A 5 8.84 -7.49 12.26
N ASN A 6 10.06 -7.70 12.77
CA ASN A 6 11.10 -6.67 12.72
C ASN A 6 11.75 -6.69 11.32
N SER A 7 12.56 -5.70 11.02
CA SER A 7 13.25 -5.57 9.72
C SER A 7 13.98 -6.85 9.27
N LYS A 8 14.47 -7.66 10.21
CA LYS A 8 15.11 -8.95 9.92
C LYS A 8 14.11 -9.99 9.41
N GLY A 9 12.95 -10.11 10.04
CA GLY A 9 11.89 -11.03 9.59
C GLY A 9 11.37 -10.69 8.19
N PHE A 10 11.24 -9.40 7.86
CA PHE A 10 10.88 -8.97 6.50
C PHE A 10 12.00 -9.18 5.49
N ASN A 11 13.26 -9.04 5.87
CA ASN A 11 14.38 -9.36 4.99
C ASN A 11 14.43 -10.86 4.64
N ASP A 12 14.17 -11.74 5.62
CA ASP A 12 14.11 -13.18 5.42
C ASP A 12 12.88 -13.60 4.59
N TRP A 13 11.79 -12.82 4.66
CA TRP A 13 10.55 -13.06 3.94
C TRP A 13 10.59 -12.59 2.48
N ALA A 14 11.43 -11.60 2.16
CA ALA A 14 11.56 -11.02 0.81
C ALA A 14 11.77 -12.06 -0.30
N ASP A 15 12.55 -13.09 -0.03
CA ASP A 15 12.87 -14.15 -1.01
C ASP A 15 11.69 -15.11 -1.28
N GLY A 16 10.68 -15.16 -0.39
CA GLY A 16 9.48 -15.98 -0.50
C GLY A 16 8.21 -15.23 -0.90
N TYR A 17 8.21 -13.91 -0.79
CA TYR A 17 7.04 -13.04 -0.90
C TYR A 17 6.26 -13.22 -2.21
N GLY A 18 6.94 -13.20 -3.35
CA GLY A 18 6.29 -13.33 -4.65
C GLY A 18 5.56 -14.67 -4.88
N ARG A 19 5.99 -15.76 -4.22
CA ARG A 19 5.35 -17.07 -4.34
C ARG A 19 4.11 -17.20 -3.46
N SER A 20 4.12 -16.65 -2.26
CA SER A 20 2.97 -16.70 -1.34
C SER A 20 1.84 -15.79 -1.82
N THR A 21 2.16 -14.61 -2.35
CA THR A 21 1.17 -13.69 -2.93
C THR A 21 0.51 -14.28 -4.17
N ALA A 22 1.30 -14.87 -5.10
CA ALA A 22 0.76 -15.47 -6.32
C ALA A 22 -0.23 -16.60 -6.01
N ARG A 23 0.10 -17.51 -5.09
CA ARG A 23 -0.77 -18.64 -4.75
C ARG A 23 -2.08 -18.18 -4.11
N SER A 24 -2.05 -17.24 -3.20
CA SER A 24 -3.25 -16.74 -2.52
C SER A 24 -4.15 -15.94 -3.48
N ASP A 25 -3.56 -15.21 -4.44
CA ASP A 25 -4.29 -14.50 -5.48
C ASP A 25 -4.98 -15.46 -6.46
N GLU A 26 -4.26 -16.49 -6.94
CA GLU A 26 -4.80 -17.55 -7.83
C GLU A 26 -5.98 -18.30 -7.18
N ASP A 27 -5.88 -18.63 -5.90
CA ASP A 27 -6.92 -19.34 -5.16
C ASP A 27 -8.10 -18.40 -4.77
N GLY A 28 -8.00 -17.09 -5.00
CA GLY A 28 -9.00 -16.09 -4.59
C GLY A 28 -9.21 -16.07 -3.07
N SER A 29 -8.17 -16.41 -2.29
CA SER A 29 -8.25 -16.57 -0.85
C SER A 29 -7.51 -15.46 -0.10
N TYR A 30 -7.90 -15.28 1.19
CA TYR A 30 -7.19 -14.43 2.15
C TYR A 30 -5.72 -14.88 2.26
N PRO A 31 -4.72 -13.95 2.40
CA PRO A 31 -4.89 -12.49 2.45
C PRO A 31 -4.80 -11.78 1.08
N PHE A 32 -4.31 -12.40 0.03
CA PHE A 32 -3.96 -11.74 -1.23
C PHE A 32 -4.98 -11.94 -2.36
N ALA A 33 -6.23 -12.29 -2.04
CA ALA A 33 -7.31 -12.37 -3.04
C ALA A 33 -7.48 -11.01 -3.75
N GLY A 34 -7.27 -10.97 -5.08
CA GLY A 34 -7.36 -9.76 -5.89
C GLY A 34 -6.10 -8.88 -5.84
N TYR A 35 -4.96 -9.44 -5.41
CA TYR A 35 -3.67 -8.71 -5.37
C TYR A 35 -3.31 -8.13 -6.75
N ASN A 36 -3.30 -8.97 -7.79
CA ASN A 36 -2.96 -8.52 -9.14
C ASN A 36 -3.99 -7.52 -9.69
N ASP A 37 -5.27 -7.66 -9.36
CA ASP A 37 -6.31 -6.73 -9.78
C ASP A 37 -6.10 -5.34 -9.15
N ILE A 38 -5.71 -5.27 -7.88
CA ILE A 38 -5.34 -4.02 -7.21
C ILE A 38 -4.16 -3.35 -7.91
N LEU A 39 -3.06 -4.09 -8.13
CA LEU A 39 -1.87 -3.52 -8.77
C LEU A 39 -2.17 -3.06 -10.21
N ASN A 40 -2.94 -3.84 -10.97
CA ASN A 40 -3.34 -3.50 -12.34
C ASN A 40 -4.24 -2.27 -12.39
N GLU A 41 -5.20 -2.17 -11.48
CA GLU A 41 -6.13 -1.05 -11.45
C GLU A 41 -5.43 0.26 -11.02
N ILE A 42 -4.55 0.22 -10.01
CA ILE A 42 -3.75 1.39 -9.62
C ILE A 42 -2.84 1.81 -10.77
N PHE A 43 -2.14 0.87 -11.42
CA PHE A 43 -1.32 1.15 -12.59
C PHE A 43 -2.14 1.84 -13.70
N ARG A 44 -3.30 1.28 -14.04
CA ARG A 44 -4.20 1.83 -15.07
C ARG A 44 -4.61 3.27 -14.75
N ARG A 45 -5.02 3.55 -13.51
CA ARG A 45 -5.44 4.89 -13.07
C ARG A 45 -4.31 5.92 -13.23
N ILE A 46 -3.10 5.58 -12.81
CA ILE A 46 -1.93 6.45 -12.91
C ILE A 46 -1.57 6.71 -14.39
N ALA A 47 -1.51 5.65 -15.21
CA ALA A 47 -1.16 5.73 -16.61
C ALA A 47 -2.19 6.57 -17.42
N GLU A 48 -3.50 6.33 -17.22
CA GLU A 48 -4.56 7.06 -17.92
C GLU A 48 -4.61 8.56 -17.57
N ARG A 49 -4.21 8.93 -16.36
CA ARG A 49 -4.13 10.34 -15.92
C ARG A 49 -2.84 11.03 -16.36
N GLY A 50 -1.85 10.26 -16.82
CA GLY A 50 -0.53 10.79 -17.19
C GLY A 50 0.26 11.30 -15.98
N GLU A 51 0.01 10.75 -14.79
CA GLU A 51 0.71 11.07 -13.55
C GLU A 51 2.18 10.64 -13.67
N LYS A 52 3.11 11.53 -13.29
CA LYS A 52 4.54 11.31 -13.51
C LYS A 52 5.36 11.19 -12.23
N ASP A 53 5.05 11.98 -11.22
CA ASP A 53 5.76 11.93 -9.93
C ASP A 53 4.98 11.06 -8.96
N VAL A 54 5.47 9.85 -8.72
CA VAL A 54 4.80 8.85 -7.89
C VAL A 54 5.63 8.54 -6.64
N LEU A 55 4.98 8.66 -5.47
CA LEU A 55 5.52 8.21 -4.19
C LEU A 55 4.87 6.88 -3.80
N ASP A 56 5.68 5.86 -3.56
CA ASP A 56 5.22 4.55 -3.10
C ASP A 56 5.63 4.27 -1.65
N ILE A 57 4.65 3.96 -0.81
CA ILE A 57 4.82 3.72 0.62
C ILE A 57 4.78 2.21 0.89
N GLY A 58 5.91 1.66 1.32
CA GLY A 58 6.07 0.22 1.51
C GLY A 58 6.10 -0.52 0.17
N PHE A 59 6.96 -0.06 -0.74
CA PHE A 59 7.02 -0.56 -2.12
C PHE A 59 7.50 -2.02 -2.25
N GLY A 60 8.04 -2.60 -1.19
CA GLY A 60 8.55 -3.97 -1.19
C GLY A 60 9.61 -4.21 -2.26
N THR A 61 9.47 -5.27 -3.05
CA THR A 61 10.36 -5.55 -4.18
C THR A 61 10.07 -4.69 -5.43
N GLY A 62 9.16 -3.72 -5.34
CA GLY A 62 8.82 -2.79 -6.41
C GLY A 62 8.01 -3.41 -7.56
N VAL A 63 7.10 -4.34 -7.30
CA VAL A 63 6.31 -5.02 -8.35
C VAL A 63 5.48 -4.02 -9.15
N LEU A 64 4.71 -3.18 -8.49
CA LEU A 64 3.92 -2.11 -9.13
C LEU A 64 4.83 -0.98 -9.59
N THR A 65 5.73 -0.56 -8.71
CA THR A 65 6.57 0.62 -8.89
C THR A 65 7.50 0.50 -10.09
N ALA A 66 8.10 -0.69 -10.33
CA ALA A 66 8.94 -0.93 -11.51
C ALA A 66 8.14 -0.86 -12.83
N ARG A 67 6.86 -1.23 -12.82
CA ARG A 67 5.99 -1.07 -14.00
C ARG A 67 5.72 0.40 -14.28
N LEU A 68 5.48 1.21 -13.22
CA LEU A 68 5.31 2.66 -13.34
C LEU A 68 6.60 3.34 -13.81
N TYR A 69 7.76 2.91 -13.29
CA TYR A 69 9.08 3.37 -13.74
C TYR A 69 9.29 3.10 -15.23
N ALA A 70 8.98 1.89 -15.70
CA ALA A 70 9.05 1.53 -17.11
C ALA A 70 8.03 2.29 -17.98
N HIS A 71 7.03 2.93 -17.36
CA HIS A 71 6.05 3.80 -18.00
C HIS A 71 6.38 5.30 -17.85
N ASP A 72 7.66 5.63 -17.73
CA ASP A 72 8.21 6.99 -17.61
C ASP A 72 7.74 7.78 -16.37
N CYS A 73 7.37 7.10 -15.29
CA CYS A 73 7.15 7.76 -14.01
C CYS A 73 8.47 7.96 -13.26
N ARG A 74 8.62 9.11 -12.62
CA ARG A 74 9.67 9.36 -11.64
C ARG A 74 9.25 8.77 -10.31
N ILE A 75 10.03 7.85 -9.80
CA ILE A 75 9.69 7.08 -8.62
C ILE A 75 10.41 7.60 -7.39
N PHE A 76 9.65 7.80 -6.36
CA PHE A 76 10.06 8.04 -4.99
C PHE A 76 9.45 6.95 -4.12
N GLY A 77 10.16 6.47 -3.11
CA GLY A 77 9.60 5.43 -2.26
C GLY A 77 10.25 5.34 -0.89
N GLN A 78 9.47 4.84 0.07
CA GLN A 78 9.95 4.47 1.40
C GLN A 78 9.59 3.03 1.70
N ASP A 79 10.58 2.26 2.12
CA ASP A 79 10.39 0.93 2.68
C ASP A 79 11.31 0.77 3.88
N PHE A 80 10.97 -0.09 4.84
CA PHE A 80 11.82 -0.26 6.02
C PHE A 80 12.83 -1.41 5.87
N SER A 81 12.72 -2.22 4.84
CA SER A 81 13.61 -3.34 4.53
C SER A 81 14.71 -2.93 3.55
N GLU A 82 15.95 -2.86 4.01
CA GLU A 82 17.11 -2.62 3.15
C GLU A 82 17.22 -3.64 2.02
N ARG A 83 16.79 -4.89 2.27
CA ARG A 83 16.79 -5.95 1.25
C ARG A 83 15.77 -5.67 0.14
N MET A 84 14.56 -5.22 0.50
CA MET A 84 13.54 -4.82 -0.48
C MET A 84 14.03 -3.64 -1.32
N ILE A 85 14.63 -2.63 -0.68
CA ILE A 85 15.19 -1.47 -1.35
C ILE A 85 16.26 -1.88 -2.37
N ALA A 86 17.19 -2.76 -1.99
CA ALA A 86 18.22 -3.24 -2.90
C ALA A 86 17.62 -3.94 -4.14
N LEU A 87 16.63 -4.82 -3.95
CA LEU A 87 15.95 -5.52 -5.05
C LEU A 87 15.14 -4.57 -5.95
N ALA A 88 14.53 -3.54 -5.37
CA ALA A 88 13.80 -2.54 -6.14
C ALA A 88 14.74 -1.60 -6.89
N GLN A 89 15.88 -1.21 -6.28
CA GLN A 89 16.87 -0.33 -6.91
C GLN A 89 17.51 -0.97 -8.15
N GLU A 90 17.73 -2.30 -8.16
CA GLU A 90 18.20 -3.02 -9.36
C GLU A 90 17.22 -2.86 -10.55
N LYS A 91 15.92 -2.78 -10.30
CA LYS A 91 14.88 -2.61 -11.32
C LYS A 91 14.68 -1.14 -11.72
N MET A 92 14.97 -0.23 -10.82
CA MET A 92 14.70 1.21 -10.95
C MET A 92 15.93 2.03 -10.54
N PRO A 93 17.03 2.03 -11.35
CA PRO A 93 18.31 2.63 -10.96
C PRO A 93 18.23 4.12 -10.61
N GLU A 94 17.32 4.88 -11.23
CA GLU A 94 17.18 6.33 -11.03
C GLU A 94 16.09 6.69 -9.99
N ALA A 95 15.42 5.69 -9.39
CA ALA A 95 14.42 5.95 -8.38
C ALA A 95 15.04 6.47 -7.07
N THR A 96 14.34 7.37 -6.41
CA THR A 96 14.72 7.87 -5.07
C THR A 96 14.07 6.98 -4.01
N LEU A 97 14.76 5.95 -3.57
CA LEU A 97 14.30 4.98 -2.59
C LEU A 97 14.99 5.22 -1.24
N VAL A 98 14.20 5.29 -0.16
CA VAL A 98 14.68 5.64 1.18
C VAL A 98 14.29 4.55 2.17
N CYS A 99 15.23 4.16 3.03
CA CYS A 99 14.95 3.28 4.17
C CYS A 99 14.26 4.07 5.27
N GLY A 100 13.10 3.59 5.74
CA GLY A 100 12.38 4.26 6.81
C GLY A 100 11.14 3.50 7.27
N ASP A 101 10.86 3.57 8.57
CA ASP A 101 9.69 2.96 9.20
C ASP A 101 8.49 3.93 9.13
N ILE A 102 7.42 3.52 8.47
CA ILE A 102 6.18 4.30 8.33
C ILE A 102 5.51 4.61 9.68
N THR A 103 5.78 3.84 10.73
CA THR A 103 5.27 4.14 12.08
C THR A 103 5.90 5.40 12.67
N GLN A 104 7.07 5.79 12.16
CA GLN A 104 7.78 7.03 12.51
C GLN A 104 7.46 8.19 11.53
N GLY A 105 6.63 7.93 10.53
CA GLY A 105 6.26 8.89 9.50
C GLY A 105 7.09 8.76 8.22
N LEU A 106 6.94 9.75 7.35
CA LEU A 106 7.67 9.82 6.08
C LEU A 106 9.04 10.44 6.27
N ALA A 107 10.06 9.85 5.64
CA ALA A 107 11.43 10.36 5.66
C ALA A 107 11.50 11.80 5.12
N GLY A 108 12.28 12.67 5.79
CA GLY A 108 12.33 14.10 5.50
C GLY A 108 12.69 14.44 4.04
N ALA A 109 13.54 13.61 3.40
CA ALA A 109 13.88 13.78 2.00
C ALA A 109 12.64 13.71 1.06
N LEU A 110 11.67 12.87 1.39
CA LEU A 110 10.44 12.69 0.59
C LEU A 110 9.40 13.78 0.86
N THR A 111 9.46 14.47 1.99
CA THR A 111 8.50 15.54 2.32
C THR A 111 8.77 16.86 1.58
N GLN A 112 9.92 16.97 0.93
CA GLN A 112 10.32 18.18 0.17
C GLN A 112 9.77 18.21 -1.27
N HIS A 113 9.15 17.10 -1.72
CA HIS A 113 8.57 16.97 -3.04
C HIS A 113 7.05 17.12 -3.02
N ARG A 114 6.48 17.28 -4.23
CA ARG A 114 5.04 17.20 -4.47
C ARG A 114 4.80 16.16 -5.55
N TYR A 115 3.78 15.33 -5.34
CA TYR A 115 3.52 14.14 -6.13
C TYR A 115 2.21 14.27 -6.90
N ASP A 116 2.16 13.70 -8.09
CA ASP A 116 0.92 13.54 -8.85
C ASP A 116 0.10 12.39 -8.27
N ALA A 117 0.78 11.32 -7.86
CA ALA A 117 0.17 10.20 -7.14
C ALA A 117 1.00 9.80 -5.92
N ILE A 118 0.32 9.40 -4.86
CA ILE A 118 0.89 8.67 -3.73
C ILE A 118 0.18 7.32 -3.67
N ILE A 119 0.94 6.25 -3.60
CA ILE A 119 0.41 4.89 -3.52
C ILE A 119 0.91 4.18 -2.27
N ALA A 120 0.10 3.28 -1.76
CA ALA A 120 0.47 2.35 -0.70
C ALA A 120 -0.25 1.02 -0.96
N THR A 121 0.50 -0.05 -1.21
CA THR A 121 -0.09 -1.35 -1.51
C THR A 121 0.36 -2.38 -0.48
N TYR A 122 -0.60 -2.97 0.24
CA TYR A 122 -0.36 -3.99 1.26
C TYR A 122 0.72 -3.60 2.29
N SER A 123 0.69 -2.35 2.75
CA SER A 123 1.69 -1.80 3.67
C SER A 123 1.10 -1.09 4.88
N LEU A 124 -0.05 -0.43 4.75
CA LEU A 124 -0.59 0.39 5.83
C LEU A 124 -1.41 -0.41 6.87
N HIS A 125 -1.70 -1.70 6.65
CA HIS A 125 -2.35 -2.55 7.63
C HIS A 125 -1.47 -2.79 8.89
N HIS A 126 -0.18 -2.48 8.82
CA HIS A 126 0.70 -2.48 9.99
C HIS A 126 0.50 -1.28 10.93
N LEU A 127 -0.21 -0.24 10.49
CA LEU A 127 -0.54 0.91 11.34
C LEU A 127 -1.83 0.68 12.14
N THR A 128 -1.87 1.22 13.37
CA THR A 128 -3.13 1.29 14.13
C THR A 128 -4.19 2.10 13.38
N ALA A 129 -5.47 1.96 13.72
CA ALA A 129 -6.54 2.73 13.08
C ALA A 129 -6.32 4.25 13.19
N ALA A 130 -5.90 4.74 14.37
CA ALA A 130 -5.55 6.14 14.57
C ALA A 130 -4.27 6.53 13.80
N GLY A 131 -3.28 5.63 13.76
CA GLY A 131 -2.03 5.82 13.01
C GLY A 131 -2.30 5.98 11.51
N LYS A 132 -3.21 5.18 10.93
CA LYS A 132 -3.63 5.31 9.53
C LYS A 132 -4.20 6.70 9.23
N VAL A 133 -5.11 7.18 10.08
CA VAL A 133 -5.71 8.52 9.92
C VAL A 133 -4.62 9.59 9.93
N THR A 134 -3.75 9.58 10.95
CA THR A 134 -2.67 10.56 11.09
C THR A 134 -1.71 10.50 9.90
N PHE A 135 -1.33 9.29 9.48
CA PHE A 135 -0.39 9.11 8.36
C PHE A 135 -1.00 9.57 7.05
N ILE A 136 -2.23 9.17 6.72
CA ILE A 136 -2.94 9.64 5.53
C ILE A 136 -3.05 11.17 5.52
N GLN A 137 -3.41 11.80 6.65
CA GLN A 137 -3.47 13.25 6.77
C GLN A 137 -2.11 13.92 6.49
N SER A 138 -1.00 13.28 6.83
CA SER A 138 0.34 13.80 6.55
C SER A 138 0.74 13.69 5.07
N LEU A 139 0.16 12.75 4.34
CA LEU A 139 0.44 12.53 2.91
C LEU A 139 -0.33 13.51 2.00
N LEU A 140 -1.57 13.87 2.36
CA LEU A 140 -2.42 14.71 1.50
C LEU A 140 -1.79 16.07 1.11
N PRO A 141 -1.09 16.80 2.01
CA PRO A 141 -0.40 18.03 1.65
C PRO A 141 0.71 17.84 0.61
N LEU A 142 1.25 16.63 0.50
CA LEU A 142 2.34 16.32 -0.45
C LEU A 142 1.83 16.06 -1.87
N LEU A 143 0.54 15.88 -2.06
CA LEU A 143 -0.05 15.81 -3.39
C LEU A 143 -0.05 17.18 -4.06
N ARG A 144 0.08 17.21 -5.38
CA ARG A 144 -0.27 18.38 -6.20
C ARG A 144 -1.78 18.57 -6.24
N GLU A 145 -2.23 19.77 -6.62
CA GLU A 145 -3.65 20.00 -6.90
C GLU A 145 -4.16 19.04 -7.96
N GLY A 146 -5.29 18.38 -7.69
CA GLY A 146 -5.83 17.32 -8.55
C GLY A 146 -5.16 15.97 -8.42
N GLY A 147 -4.03 15.87 -7.68
CA GLY A 147 -3.31 14.61 -7.44
C GLY A 147 -4.09 13.62 -6.56
N TRP A 148 -3.67 12.36 -6.58
CA TRP A 148 -4.40 11.28 -5.95
C TRP A 148 -3.56 10.47 -4.97
N LEU A 149 -4.21 10.05 -3.87
CA LEU A 149 -3.73 8.98 -3.00
C LEU A 149 -4.53 7.71 -3.32
N TYR A 150 -3.82 6.60 -3.56
CA TYR A 150 -4.39 5.26 -3.75
C TYR A 150 -3.83 4.31 -2.70
N ILE A 151 -4.71 3.68 -1.95
CA ILE A 151 -4.36 2.66 -0.95
C ILE A 151 -5.02 1.36 -1.39
N GLY A 152 -4.22 0.40 -1.87
CA GLY A 152 -4.65 -0.95 -2.21
C GLY A 152 -4.30 -1.90 -1.08
N ASP A 153 -5.29 -2.44 -0.39
CA ASP A 153 -5.03 -3.25 0.80
C ASP A 153 -6.23 -4.17 1.12
N MET A 154 -6.07 -5.00 2.14
CA MET A 154 -7.19 -5.64 2.80
C MET A 154 -8.16 -4.58 3.32
N ALA A 155 -9.31 -4.47 2.67
CA ALA A 155 -10.27 -3.41 2.93
C ALA A 155 -11.71 -3.90 2.76
N PHE A 156 -12.55 -3.52 3.69
CA PHE A 156 -13.95 -3.89 3.79
C PHE A 156 -14.83 -2.63 3.80
N ALA A 157 -16.05 -2.70 3.24
CA ALA A 157 -16.97 -1.59 3.33
C ALA A 157 -17.38 -1.34 4.78
N GLU A 158 -17.72 -2.40 5.52
CA GLU A 158 -18.25 -2.34 6.85
C GLU A 158 -17.57 -3.36 7.80
N ARG A 159 -17.59 -3.08 9.10
CA ARG A 159 -17.03 -3.95 10.16
C ARG A 159 -17.58 -5.38 10.12
N ARG A 160 -18.84 -5.57 9.75
CA ARG A 160 -19.46 -6.90 9.64
C ARG A 160 -18.80 -7.76 8.56
N GLU A 161 -18.35 -7.18 7.47
CA GLU A 161 -17.66 -7.89 6.37
C GLU A 161 -16.28 -8.36 6.80
N LEU A 162 -15.54 -7.50 7.49
CA LEU A 162 -14.27 -7.86 8.11
C LEU A 162 -14.45 -9.03 9.08
N ALA A 163 -15.46 -8.97 9.95
CA ALA A 163 -15.76 -10.05 10.90
C ALA A 163 -16.11 -11.37 10.19
N ALA A 164 -16.86 -11.31 9.10
CA ALA A 164 -17.21 -12.47 8.29
C ALA A 164 -15.97 -13.08 7.60
N CYS A 165 -15.10 -12.24 7.03
CA CYS A 165 -13.84 -12.69 6.43
C CYS A 165 -12.92 -13.35 7.48
N ARG A 166 -12.78 -12.74 8.65
CA ARG A 166 -12.04 -13.33 9.78
C ARG A 166 -12.56 -14.71 10.15
N ALA A 167 -13.87 -14.86 10.30
CA ALA A 167 -14.50 -16.15 10.66
C ALA A 167 -14.26 -17.22 9.59
N GLN A 168 -14.24 -16.85 8.30
CA GLN A 168 -13.98 -17.77 7.19
C GLN A 168 -12.49 -18.13 7.06
N SER A 169 -11.59 -17.22 7.42
CA SER A 169 -10.14 -17.43 7.33
C SER A 169 -9.59 -18.35 8.42
N GLY A 170 -10.27 -18.44 9.58
CA GLY A 170 -9.86 -19.30 10.69
C GLY A 170 -8.42 -19.04 11.13
N ASP A 171 -7.63 -20.09 11.26
CA ASP A 171 -6.23 -20.04 11.71
C ASP A 171 -5.28 -19.29 10.75
N ARG A 172 -5.74 -18.97 9.54
CA ARG A 172 -4.95 -18.17 8.59
C ARG A 172 -5.04 -16.66 8.85
N TRP A 173 -5.99 -16.23 9.69
CA TRP A 173 -6.17 -14.81 10.00
C TRP A 173 -5.02 -14.27 10.83
N ASP A 174 -4.43 -13.15 10.39
CA ASP A 174 -3.39 -12.46 11.16
C ASP A 174 -4.02 -11.40 12.07
N ASP A 175 -3.99 -11.66 13.38
CA ASP A 175 -4.49 -10.74 14.41
C ASP A 175 -3.53 -9.55 14.68
N ALA A 176 -2.31 -9.61 14.18
CA ALA A 176 -1.35 -8.50 14.31
C ALA A 176 -1.60 -7.39 13.27
N GLU A 177 -2.29 -7.71 12.18
CA GLU A 177 -2.62 -6.76 11.13
C GLU A 177 -3.96 -6.05 11.40
N ILE A 178 -4.01 -4.76 11.09
CA ILE A 178 -5.20 -3.93 11.28
C ILE A 178 -5.72 -3.51 9.91
N TYR A 179 -6.74 -4.21 9.42
CA TYR A 179 -7.29 -3.97 8.09
C TYR A 179 -8.20 -2.74 8.02
N PHE A 180 -8.43 -2.28 6.82
CA PHE A 180 -9.25 -1.10 6.57
C PHE A 180 -10.74 -1.41 6.64
N VAL A 181 -11.49 -0.50 7.27
CA VAL A 181 -12.95 -0.45 7.19
C VAL A 181 -13.35 0.92 6.67
N TYR A 182 -13.92 0.96 5.47
CA TYR A 182 -14.21 2.19 4.74
C TYR A 182 -15.14 3.14 5.53
N ASP A 183 -16.23 2.63 6.08
CA ASP A 183 -17.20 3.45 6.82
C ASP A 183 -16.58 4.13 8.05
N GLU A 184 -15.60 3.50 8.68
CA GLU A 184 -14.89 4.06 9.83
C GLU A 184 -13.92 5.16 9.41
N LEU A 185 -13.24 4.99 8.29
CA LEU A 185 -12.31 5.99 7.74
C LEU A 185 -13.04 7.17 7.13
N LYS A 186 -14.23 6.97 6.58
CA LYS A 186 -15.02 8.02 5.96
C LYS A 186 -15.38 9.15 6.93
N ALA A 187 -15.44 8.87 8.24
CA ALA A 187 -15.64 9.89 9.27
C ALA A 187 -14.50 10.92 9.31
N ALA A 188 -13.24 10.47 9.07
CA ALA A 188 -12.08 11.35 9.01
C ALA A 188 -11.84 11.93 7.60
N PHE A 189 -12.32 11.25 6.56
CA PHE A 189 -12.12 11.60 5.15
C PHE A 189 -13.45 11.52 4.38
N PRO A 190 -14.30 12.56 4.43
CA PRO A 190 -15.63 12.54 3.79
C PRO A 190 -15.61 12.30 2.27
N ASP A 191 -14.53 12.72 1.59
CA ASP A 191 -14.34 12.53 0.13
C ASP A 191 -13.69 11.17 -0.23
N LEU A 192 -13.43 10.30 0.77
CA LEU A 192 -12.86 8.97 0.55
C LEU A 192 -13.76 8.14 -0.36
N ARG A 193 -13.17 7.48 -1.34
CA ARG A 193 -13.83 6.52 -2.23
C ARG A 193 -13.31 5.12 -1.93
N PHE A 194 -14.16 4.13 -2.15
CA PHE A 194 -13.80 2.73 -2.00
C PHE A 194 -14.29 1.92 -3.19
N ASP A 195 -13.35 1.24 -3.84
CA ASP A 195 -13.62 0.32 -4.95
C ASP A 195 -13.21 -1.10 -4.51
N ARG A 196 -14.21 -1.96 -4.33
CA ARG A 196 -14.01 -3.36 -3.98
C ARG A 196 -13.49 -4.12 -5.20
N LEU A 197 -12.42 -4.90 -5.04
CA LEU A 197 -11.86 -5.76 -6.10
C LEU A 197 -11.97 -7.25 -5.78
N SER A 198 -12.07 -7.61 -4.50
CA SER A 198 -12.31 -8.99 -4.07
C SER A 198 -13.18 -9.07 -2.82
N LEU A 199 -13.33 -10.27 -2.27
CA LEU A 199 -14.06 -10.49 -1.01
C LEU A 199 -13.46 -9.75 0.18
N CYS A 200 -12.14 -9.55 0.19
CA CYS A 200 -11.41 -9.02 1.33
C CYS A 200 -10.45 -7.86 0.97
N ALA A 201 -10.41 -7.43 -0.29
CA ALA A 201 -9.49 -6.37 -0.70
C ALA A 201 -10.14 -5.36 -1.65
N GLY A 202 -9.58 -4.15 -1.66
CA GLY A 202 -10.04 -3.07 -2.51
C GLY A 202 -9.11 -1.87 -2.49
N ILE A 203 -9.49 -0.84 -3.22
CA ILE A 203 -8.75 0.42 -3.32
C ILE A 203 -9.53 1.52 -2.62
N LEU A 204 -8.88 2.13 -1.63
CA LEU A 204 -9.30 3.39 -1.04
C LEU A 204 -8.61 4.53 -1.78
N SER A 205 -9.33 5.58 -2.15
CA SER A 205 -8.74 6.69 -2.90
C SER A 205 -9.25 8.05 -2.44
N LEU A 206 -8.33 9.03 -2.43
CA LEU A 206 -8.59 10.42 -2.08
C LEU A 206 -7.94 11.32 -3.14
N GLN A 207 -8.67 12.35 -3.56
CA GLN A 207 -8.15 13.40 -4.44
C GLN A 207 -7.89 14.67 -3.64
N LYS A 208 -6.72 15.28 -3.86
CA LYS A 208 -6.49 16.65 -3.41
C LYS A 208 -7.26 17.61 -4.30
N LYS A 209 -8.07 18.45 -3.66
CA LYS A 209 -8.83 19.53 -4.31
C LYS A 209 -8.01 20.80 -4.35
#